data_35cd55e4b0c0625d6a5aeef6c81d5ba3
#
_entry.id   35cd55e4b0c0625d6a5aeef6c81d5ba3
#
_cell.length_a   1.000
_cell.length_b   1.000
_cell.length_c   1.000
_cell.angle_alpha   90.00
_cell.angle_beta   90.00
_cell.angle_gamma   90.00
#
_symmetry.space_group_name_H-M   'P 1'
#
loop_
_entity.id
_entity.type
_entity.pdbx_description
1 polymer ?
#
loop_
_entity_poly.entity_id
_entity_poly.type
_entity_poly.pdbx_seq_one_letter_code
_entity_poly.pdbx_strand_id
1 'polypeptide(L)'
;VAAGPGSGKTRVLVHKLASLLLLEDVKHEQLLMLTFSRAAATEFKQRLMQLIGNAAHFVEIKTFHSYCFDLLGRVGNLDEAGDVVKQAAEMINNGEVEPNRISKTVLVIDEAQDMSKDDYALVSALMKANEEMRVIAVGDDDQNIYEFRGSNSRYLYELTQTEHSRFIEMTENYRSLRHIVDTANDFARNIRQRIKSTPIISMSQEDGEVRIVKHPYEIQEKKVYMYQPILEDVTRLLGSNASKEADASSRKKNETISILTQTNEEAVIMLALLHSHNIKAKLVQSMDGLRFWNLAEVRYFLKKIDQGIKETKSPIIPDDIWEAAKQQTFQKYATSQALPYLRRSLQIFEQTNRAKYYSDLREFVFESSVEDFCDISKSDIVVSTIHKAKGHEFDYVLMLITHPEHPTDDILRRYYVGMTRTKRTLAIHTNGNLFDSLKSAQHLYDAQAYDEPKEIVLQLSHKDVNLGFSKPHKDAILCLRSGMPLTYHDHCLCLPSTGRDIAQVSIKMKEKLGKWEMKGYKVTAARIRFIVAWKSKDAPRDEKESAIVLADLVMKK
;
A
#
# COMPACT_ATOMS: atom_id res chain seq x y z
N VAL A 1 -9.41 -17.64 12.66
CA VAL A 1 -8.79 -16.89 13.76
C VAL A 1 -9.06 -15.41 13.55
N ALA A 2 -9.76 -14.78 14.50
CA ALA A 2 -9.90 -13.33 14.54
C ALA A 2 -8.79 -12.76 15.41
N ALA A 3 -7.96 -11.89 14.85
CA ALA A 3 -6.74 -11.47 15.50
C ALA A 3 -6.61 -9.94 15.48
N GLY A 4 -6.56 -9.34 16.64
CA GLY A 4 -6.38 -7.88 16.77
C GLY A 4 -5.08 -7.36 16.16
N PRO A 5 -4.97 -6.03 15.97
CA PRO A 5 -3.73 -5.41 15.54
C PRO A 5 -2.61 -5.68 16.55
N GLY A 6 -1.40 -5.90 16.06
CA GLY A 6 -0.25 -6.14 16.95
C GLY A 6 -0.26 -7.47 17.71
N SER A 7 -1.19 -8.40 17.43
CA SER A 7 -1.30 -9.70 18.08
C SER A 7 -0.27 -10.74 17.61
N GLY A 8 0.57 -10.39 16.62
CA GLY A 8 1.57 -11.31 16.08
C GLY A 8 1.02 -12.31 15.05
N LYS A 9 -0.11 -12.01 14.37
CA LYS A 9 -0.72 -12.84 13.31
C LYS A 9 0.29 -13.51 12.40
N THR A 10 1.11 -12.72 11.71
CA THR A 10 2.12 -13.19 10.77
C THR A 10 3.12 -14.13 11.45
N ARG A 11 3.57 -13.80 12.66
CA ARG A 11 4.50 -14.64 13.43
C ARG A 11 3.90 -16.00 13.74
N VAL A 12 2.66 -16.02 14.25
CA VAL A 12 1.94 -17.26 14.56
C VAL A 12 1.76 -18.13 13.31
N LEU A 13 1.35 -17.52 12.19
CA LEU A 13 1.19 -18.26 10.93
C LEU A 13 2.50 -18.85 10.42
N VAL A 14 3.59 -18.08 10.43
CA VAL A 14 4.92 -18.58 10.00
C VAL A 14 5.37 -19.76 10.85
N HIS A 15 5.22 -19.67 12.18
CA HIS A 15 5.54 -20.79 13.08
C HIS A 15 4.61 -21.98 12.86
N LYS A 16 3.30 -21.75 12.61
CA LYS A 16 2.37 -22.85 12.31
C LYS A 16 2.73 -23.54 11.00
N LEU A 17 3.10 -22.79 9.94
CA LEU A 17 3.58 -23.38 8.70
C LEU A 17 4.84 -24.23 8.90
N ALA A 18 5.81 -23.71 9.65
CA ALA A 18 7.02 -24.46 9.99
C ALA A 18 6.69 -25.75 10.78
N SER A 19 5.77 -25.67 11.75
CA SER A 19 5.31 -26.82 12.54
C SER A 19 4.64 -27.88 11.66
N LEU A 20 3.76 -27.49 10.74
CA LEU A 20 3.10 -28.40 9.80
C LEU A 20 4.10 -29.20 8.97
N LEU A 21 5.15 -28.53 8.49
CA LEU A 21 6.17 -29.14 7.64
C LEU A 21 7.17 -30.00 8.42
N LEU A 22 7.53 -29.61 9.65
CA LEU A 22 8.60 -30.26 10.40
C LEU A 22 8.09 -31.33 11.39
N LEU A 23 6.86 -31.17 11.89
CA LEU A 23 6.32 -32.00 12.99
C LEU A 23 5.07 -32.79 12.61
N GLU A 24 4.33 -32.36 11.57
CA GLU A 24 3.07 -33.00 11.18
C GLU A 24 3.15 -33.72 9.83
N ASP A 25 4.36 -33.95 9.28
CA ASP A 25 4.64 -34.63 8.01
C ASP A 25 3.84 -34.13 6.79
N VAL A 26 3.40 -32.86 6.81
CA VAL A 26 2.75 -32.23 5.67
C VAL A 26 3.80 -31.98 4.58
N LYS A 27 3.57 -32.51 3.39
CA LYS A 27 4.47 -32.26 2.25
C LYS A 27 4.33 -30.85 1.74
N HIS A 28 5.42 -30.27 1.23
CA HIS A 28 5.45 -28.88 0.74
C HIS A 28 4.38 -28.61 -0.33
N GLU A 29 4.19 -29.56 -1.27
CA GLU A 29 3.23 -29.45 -2.37
C GLU A 29 1.77 -29.51 -1.89
N GLN A 30 1.53 -30.05 -0.72
CA GLN A 30 0.19 -30.18 -0.11
C GLN A 30 -0.22 -28.96 0.71
N LEU A 31 0.70 -28.01 0.92
CA LEU A 31 0.46 -26.81 1.66
C LEU A 31 0.35 -25.62 0.70
N LEU A 32 -0.78 -24.91 0.75
CA LEU A 32 -1.03 -23.69 0.02
C LEU A 32 -1.27 -22.55 1.01
N MET A 33 -0.56 -21.43 0.84
CA MET A 33 -0.84 -20.20 1.55
C MET A 33 -1.24 -19.11 0.56
N LEU A 34 -2.41 -18.50 0.81
CA LEU A 34 -2.95 -17.39 0.02
C LEU A 34 -2.96 -16.09 0.82
N THR A 35 -2.60 -15.00 0.16
CA THR A 35 -2.60 -13.66 0.71
C THR A 35 -3.07 -12.63 -0.32
N PHE A 36 -3.35 -11.39 0.10
CA PHE A 36 -3.90 -10.34 -0.78
C PHE A 36 -2.85 -9.41 -1.38
N SER A 37 -1.59 -9.50 -0.94
CA SER A 37 -0.54 -8.65 -1.48
C SER A 37 0.75 -9.42 -1.72
N ARG A 38 1.46 -9.02 -2.77
CA ARG A 38 2.78 -9.59 -3.09
C ARG A 38 3.80 -9.31 -1.98
N ALA A 39 3.72 -8.12 -1.37
CA ALA A 39 4.57 -7.77 -0.24
C ALA A 39 4.40 -8.74 0.93
N ALA A 40 3.16 -9.08 1.29
CA ALA A 40 2.87 -10.05 2.33
C ALA A 40 3.41 -11.45 1.98
N ALA A 41 3.17 -11.96 0.76
CA ALA A 41 3.70 -13.24 0.31
C ALA A 41 5.23 -13.30 0.41
N THR A 42 5.91 -12.21 0.01
CA THR A 42 7.36 -12.06 0.08
C THR A 42 7.87 -12.08 1.53
N GLU A 43 7.23 -11.32 2.41
CA GLU A 43 7.57 -11.26 3.83
C GLU A 43 7.41 -12.62 4.51
N PHE A 44 6.29 -13.32 4.23
CA PHE A 44 6.06 -14.68 4.74
C PHE A 44 7.16 -15.64 4.29
N LYS A 45 7.50 -15.64 3.01
CA LYS A 45 8.54 -16.50 2.46
C LYS A 45 9.90 -16.22 3.11
N GLN A 46 10.27 -14.94 3.27
CA GLN A 46 11.51 -14.56 3.95
C GLN A 46 11.55 -15.01 5.42
N ARG A 47 10.46 -14.81 6.17
CA ARG A 47 10.37 -15.24 7.57
C ARG A 47 10.38 -16.76 7.70
N LEU A 48 9.70 -17.48 6.80
CA LEU A 48 9.72 -18.94 6.78
C LEU A 48 11.12 -19.48 6.46
N MET A 49 11.83 -18.84 5.51
CA MET A 49 13.24 -19.17 5.20
C MET A 49 14.15 -19.03 6.42
N GLN A 50 13.91 -18.07 7.31
CA GLN A 50 14.67 -17.90 8.55
C GLN A 50 14.46 -19.08 9.53
N LEU A 51 13.30 -19.74 9.50
CA LEU A 51 12.96 -20.86 10.39
C LEU A 51 13.36 -22.23 9.83
N ILE A 52 13.10 -22.48 8.55
CA ILE A 52 13.28 -23.82 7.94
C ILE A 52 14.27 -23.82 6.78
N GLY A 53 14.98 -22.71 6.55
CA GLY A 53 16.01 -22.60 5.51
C GLY A 53 15.45 -22.82 4.11
N ASN A 54 16.24 -23.51 3.27
CA ASN A 54 15.91 -23.73 1.86
C ASN A 54 14.61 -24.48 1.60
N ALA A 55 14.10 -25.26 2.57
CA ALA A 55 12.81 -25.96 2.45
C ALA A 55 11.63 -24.99 2.19
N ALA A 56 11.73 -23.75 2.67
CA ALA A 56 10.72 -22.70 2.43
C ALA A 56 10.52 -22.36 0.95
N HIS A 57 11.50 -22.61 0.08
CA HIS A 57 11.36 -22.35 -1.35
C HIS A 57 10.33 -23.25 -2.04
N PHE A 58 10.07 -24.42 -1.49
CA PHE A 58 9.14 -25.40 -2.05
C PHE A 58 7.70 -25.22 -1.55
N VAL A 59 7.49 -24.33 -0.55
CA VAL A 59 6.15 -24.02 -0.05
C VAL A 59 5.45 -23.06 -1.00
N GLU A 60 4.23 -23.38 -1.37
CA GLU A 60 3.43 -22.55 -2.26
C GLU A 60 2.80 -21.39 -1.48
N ILE A 61 3.46 -20.22 -1.51
CA ILE A 61 2.98 -18.97 -0.91
C ILE A 61 2.72 -17.99 -2.04
N LYS A 62 1.45 -17.69 -2.31
CA LYS A 62 1.00 -16.91 -3.46
C LYS A 62 -0.08 -15.90 -3.09
N THR A 63 -0.31 -14.93 -3.98
CA THR A 63 -1.54 -14.15 -3.93
C THR A 63 -2.69 -14.96 -4.54
N PHE A 64 -3.94 -14.58 -4.27
CA PHE A 64 -5.11 -15.19 -4.90
C PHE A 64 -5.01 -15.16 -6.43
N HIS A 65 -4.64 -14.03 -7.00
CA HIS A 65 -4.49 -13.87 -8.45
C HIS A 65 -3.36 -14.74 -9.01
N SER A 66 -2.20 -14.74 -8.37
CA SER A 66 -1.03 -15.53 -8.75
C SER A 66 -1.35 -17.03 -8.82
N TYR A 67 -2.01 -17.54 -7.79
CA TYR A 67 -2.44 -18.94 -7.77
C TYR A 67 -3.40 -19.26 -8.93
N CYS A 68 -4.36 -18.36 -9.19
CA CYS A 68 -5.32 -18.56 -10.29
C CYS A 68 -4.67 -18.49 -11.68
N PHE A 69 -3.72 -17.58 -11.89
CA PHE A 69 -2.96 -17.52 -13.15
C PHE A 69 -2.23 -18.82 -13.44
N ASP A 70 -1.60 -19.40 -12.43
CA ASP A 70 -0.93 -20.67 -12.58
C ASP A 70 -1.92 -21.79 -12.91
N LEU A 71 -3.04 -21.88 -12.19
CA LEU A 71 -4.07 -22.90 -12.44
C LEU A 71 -4.60 -22.84 -13.88
N LEU A 72 -4.81 -21.65 -14.40
CA LEU A 72 -5.35 -21.45 -15.74
C LEU A 72 -4.31 -21.64 -16.85
N GLY A 73 -3.03 -21.87 -16.51
CA GLY A 73 -1.94 -21.93 -17.48
C GLY A 73 -1.72 -20.62 -18.25
N ARG A 74 -2.25 -19.51 -17.72
CA ARG A 74 -2.19 -18.16 -18.33
C ARG A 74 -1.05 -17.32 -17.82
N VAL A 75 -0.01 -17.98 -17.36
CA VAL A 75 1.17 -17.32 -16.82
C VAL A 75 1.73 -16.36 -17.87
N GLY A 76 1.65 -15.07 -17.58
CA GLY A 76 2.12 -13.99 -18.46
C GLY A 76 1.07 -13.37 -19.40
N ASN A 77 -0.17 -13.87 -19.47
CA ASN A 77 -1.27 -13.20 -20.20
C ASN A 77 -2.09 -12.32 -19.23
N LEU A 78 -1.55 -11.17 -18.90
CA LEU A 78 -2.05 -10.27 -17.85
C LEU A 78 -3.22 -9.38 -18.31
N ASP A 79 -3.57 -9.40 -19.59
CA ASP A 79 -4.62 -8.55 -20.16
C ASP A 79 -6.04 -8.97 -19.71
N GLU A 80 -6.19 -10.20 -19.18
CA GLU A 80 -7.46 -10.79 -18.74
C GLU A 80 -7.55 -10.93 -17.21
N ALA A 81 -6.74 -10.19 -16.46
CA ALA A 81 -6.63 -10.32 -14.99
C ALA A 81 -7.91 -9.99 -14.19
N GLY A 82 -8.92 -9.35 -14.82
CA GLY A 82 -10.13 -8.89 -14.11
C GLY A 82 -10.99 -10.00 -13.51
N ASP A 83 -11.05 -11.18 -14.17
CA ASP A 83 -11.96 -12.28 -13.80
C ASP A 83 -11.24 -13.60 -13.50
N VAL A 84 -9.90 -13.56 -13.36
CA VAL A 84 -9.09 -14.78 -13.24
C VAL A 84 -9.47 -15.64 -12.03
N VAL A 85 -9.79 -15.04 -10.90
CA VAL A 85 -10.16 -15.75 -9.66
C VAL A 85 -11.52 -16.44 -9.84
N LYS A 86 -12.49 -15.73 -10.41
CA LYS A 86 -13.80 -16.28 -10.72
C LYS A 86 -13.71 -17.45 -11.70
N GLN A 87 -12.95 -17.30 -12.79
CA GLN A 87 -12.74 -18.35 -13.79
C GLN A 87 -12.08 -19.59 -13.17
N ALA A 88 -11.06 -19.41 -12.33
CA ALA A 88 -10.41 -20.53 -11.65
C ALA A 88 -11.39 -21.29 -10.74
N ALA A 89 -12.22 -20.58 -9.97
CA ALA A 89 -13.24 -21.20 -9.13
C ALA A 89 -14.28 -21.99 -9.95
N GLU A 90 -14.73 -21.44 -11.08
CA GLU A 90 -15.66 -22.11 -12.01
C GLU A 90 -15.04 -23.37 -12.61
N MET A 91 -13.78 -23.31 -13.09
CA MET A 91 -13.10 -24.48 -13.66
C MET A 91 -12.86 -25.60 -12.64
N ILE A 92 -12.52 -25.25 -11.38
CA ILE A 92 -12.39 -26.25 -10.31
C ILE A 92 -13.75 -26.93 -10.06
N ASN A 93 -14.83 -26.15 -9.94
CA ASN A 93 -16.17 -26.69 -9.70
C ASN A 93 -16.67 -27.58 -10.86
N ASN A 94 -16.26 -27.30 -12.10
CA ASN A 94 -16.60 -28.09 -13.29
C ASN A 94 -15.71 -29.33 -13.47
N GLY A 95 -14.66 -29.49 -12.65
CA GLY A 95 -13.69 -30.59 -12.81
C GLY A 95 -12.75 -30.44 -14.01
N GLU A 96 -12.57 -29.22 -14.50
CA GLU A 96 -11.72 -28.90 -15.66
C GLU A 96 -10.24 -28.72 -15.29
N VAL A 97 -9.91 -28.68 -13.98
CA VAL A 97 -8.54 -28.58 -13.47
C VAL A 97 -8.02 -29.97 -13.08
N GLU A 98 -6.80 -30.29 -13.48
CA GLU A 98 -6.17 -31.56 -13.10
C GLU A 98 -6.09 -31.70 -11.57
N PRO A 99 -6.56 -32.82 -10.99
CA PRO A 99 -6.62 -32.99 -9.52
C PRO A 99 -5.29 -32.79 -8.81
N ASN A 100 -4.16 -33.19 -9.39
CA ASN A 100 -2.83 -33.02 -8.81
C ASN A 100 -2.43 -31.55 -8.61
N ARG A 101 -3.00 -30.61 -9.36
CA ARG A 101 -2.72 -29.16 -9.26
C ARG A 101 -3.48 -28.50 -8.12
N ILE A 102 -4.59 -29.07 -7.70
CA ILE A 102 -5.47 -28.53 -6.64
C ILE A 102 -5.52 -29.41 -5.39
N SER A 103 -4.85 -30.58 -5.39
CA SER A 103 -4.80 -31.46 -4.24
C SER A 103 -3.97 -30.86 -3.11
N LYS A 104 -4.65 -30.35 -2.09
CA LYS A 104 -4.05 -29.68 -0.92
C LYS A 104 -4.63 -30.28 0.37
N THR A 105 -3.77 -30.53 1.35
CA THR A 105 -4.21 -30.97 2.69
C THR A 105 -4.33 -29.81 3.67
N VAL A 106 -3.64 -28.69 3.40
CA VAL A 106 -3.69 -27.48 4.23
C VAL A 106 -3.77 -26.23 3.36
N LEU A 107 -4.78 -25.42 3.61
CA LEU A 107 -4.92 -24.06 3.06
C LEU A 107 -4.79 -23.04 4.19
N VAL A 108 -3.87 -22.08 4.03
CA VAL A 108 -3.70 -20.96 4.95
C VAL A 108 -4.08 -19.68 4.24
N ILE A 109 -4.90 -18.84 4.87
CA ILE A 109 -5.33 -17.54 4.35
C ILE A 109 -4.96 -16.47 5.36
N ASP A 110 -4.11 -15.54 4.95
CA ASP A 110 -3.79 -14.34 5.74
C ASP A 110 -4.63 -13.15 5.28
N GLU A 111 -4.93 -12.22 6.21
CA GLU A 111 -5.79 -11.05 6.01
C GLU A 111 -7.18 -11.44 5.44
N ALA A 112 -7.74 -12.55 5.89
CA ALA A 112 -8.97 -13.15 5.34
C ALA A 112 -10.20 -12.21 5.37
N GLN A 113 -10.19 -11.11 6.15
CA GLN A 113 -11.21 -10.07 6.10
C GLN A 113 -11.24 -9.31 4.77
N ASP A 114 -10.15 -9.35 3.99
CA ASP A 114 -10.07 -8.64 2.71
C ASP A 114 -10.59 -9.49 1.52
N MET A 115 -11.12 -10.70 1.76
CA MET A 115 -11.72 -11.55 0.72
C MET A 115 -12.88 -10.85 0.01
N SER A 116 -12.88 -10.95 -1.32
CA SER A 116 -14.03 -10.66 -2.18
C SER A 116 -14.94 -11.88 -2.32
N LYS A 117 -16.06 -11.71 -3.02
CA LYS A 117 -16.97 -12.82 -3.38
C LYS A 117 -16.26 -13.90 -4.19
N ASP A 118 -15.40 -13.50 -5.12
CA ASP A 118 -14.72 -14.43 -6.02
C ASP A 118 -13.59 -15.17 -5.30
N ASP A 119 -12.89 -14.51 -4.37
CA ASP A 119 -11.88 -15.15 -3.51
C ASP A 119 -12.52 -16.23 -2.63
N TYR A 120 -13.67 -15.92 -2.03
CA TYR A 120 -14.42 -16.88 -1.22
C TYR A 120 -14.95 -18.06 -2.06
N ALA A 121 -15.40 -17.80 -3.30
CA ALA A 121 -15.81 -18.84 -4.23
C ALA A 121 -14.66 -19.79 -4.59
N LEU A 122 -13.45 -19.26 -4.77
CA LEU A 122 -12.24 -20.08 -5.00
C LEU A 122 -11.92 -20.95 -3.77
N VAL A 123 -11.94 -20.37 -2.57
CA VAL A 123 -11.71 -21.11 -1.31
C VAL A 123 -12.73 -22.23 -1.17
N SER A 124 -14.01 -21.94 -1.42
CA SER A 124 -15.10 -22.93 -1.35
C SER A 124 -14.94 -24.06 -2.38
N ALA A 125 -14.48 -23.73 -3.60
CA ALA A 125 -14.21 -24.72 -4.64
C ALA A 125 -13.04 -25.65 -4.26
N LEU A 126 -11.97 -25.09 -3.68
CA LEU A 126 -10.84 -25.87 -3.17
C LEU A 126 -11.25 -26.78 -2.00
N MET A 127 -12.07 -26.30 -1.06
CA MET A 127 -12.60 -27.11 0.05
C MET A 127 -13.45 -28.28 -0.47
N LYS A 128 -14.30 -28.05 -1.45
CA LYS A 128 -15.10 -29.09 -2.09
C LYS A 128 -14.25 -30.15 -2.80
N ALA A 129 -13.19 -29.72 -3.48
CA ALA A 129 -12.29 -30.63 -4.19
C ALA A 129 -11.37 -31.44 -3.25
N ASN A 130 -11.27 -31.05 -1.96
CA ASN A 130 -10.39 -31.66 -0.96
C ASN A 130 -11.16 -31.80 0.37
N GLU A 131 -11.98 -32.79 0.53
CA GLU A 131 -12.89 -32.97 1.69
C GLU A 131 -12.19 -32.96 3.05
N GLU A 132 -10.95 -33.45 3.13
CA GLU A 132 -10.15 -33.48 4.38
C GLU A 132 -9.22 -32.27 4.54
N MET A 133 -9.33 -31.25 3.69
CA MET A 133 -8.45 -30.09 3.74
C MET A 133 -8.68 -29.27 5.01
N ARG A 134 -7.61 -29.05 5.77
CA ARG A 134 -7.61 -28.10 6.90
C ARG A 134 -7.45 -26.67 6.40
N VAL A 135 -8.41 -25.80 6.72
CA VAL A 135 -8.34 -24.36 6.40
C VAL A 135 -7.99 -23.58 7.64
N ILE A 136 -6.96 -22.74 7.56
CA ILE A 136 -6.53 -21.82 8.63
C ILE A 136 -6.67 -20.40 8.08
N ALA A 137 -7.80 -19.76 8.36
CA ALA A 137 -8.03 -18.37 7.97
C ALA A 137 -7.75 -17.43 9.15
N VAL A 138 -6.92 -16.41 8.93
CA VAL A 138 -6.58 -15.40 9.93
C VAL A 138 -6.90 -14.03 9.38
N GLY A 139 -7.56 -13.21 10.20
CA GLY A 139 -7.95 -11.86 9.78
C GLY A 139 -8.32 -10.95 10.95
N ASP A 140 -8.54 -9.70 10.64
CA ASP A 140 -9.01 -8.66 11.55
C ASP A 140 -10.15 -7.89 10.88
N ASP A 141 -11.39 -8.21 11.25
CA ASP A 141 -12.59 -7.60 10.67
C ASP A 141 -12.66 -6.07 10.86
N ASP A 142 -12.09 -5.56 11.96
CA ASP A 142 -11.96 -4.12 12.20
C ASP A 142 -10.92 -3.44 11.30
N GLN A 143 -10.10 -4.21 10.58
CA GLN A 143 -9.11 -3.70 9.61
C GLN A 143 -9.51 -3.91 8.14
N ASN A 144 -10.75 -4.31 7.83
CA ASN A 144 -11.24 -4.30 6.46
C ASN A 144 -11.53 -2.86 6.01
N ILE A 145 -10.62 -2.30 5.22
CA ILE A 145 -10.71 -0.95 4.64
C ILE A 145 -10.74 -0.95 3.11
N TYR A 146 -11.02 -2.11 2.50
CA TYR A 146 -11.05 -2.30 1.04
C TYR A 146 -12.45 -2.68 0.51
N GLU A 147 -13.53 -2.41 1.26
CA GLU A 147 -14.91 -2.67 0.82
C GLU A 147 -15.22 -2.04 -0.55
N PHE A 148 -14.64 -0.88 -0.85
CA PHE A 148 -14.75 -0.22 -2.16
C PHE A 148 -14.12 -1.03 -3.32
N ARG A 149 -13.34 -2.08 -3.03
CA ARG A 149 -12.79 -3.05 -4.00
C ARG A 149 -13.57 -4.36 -4.04
N GLY A 150 -14.67 -4.46 -3.29
CA GLY A 150 -15.50 -5.65 -3.22
C GLY A 150 -15.14 -6.62 -2.08
N SER A 151 -14.17 -6.28 -1.21
CA SER A 151 -13.90 -7.10 -0.03
C SER A 151 -15.02 -7.00 0.99
N ASN A 152 -15.24 -8.08 1.76
CA ASN A 152 -16.23 -8.08 2.82
C ASN A 152 -15.87 -9.05 3.94
N SER A 153 -15.80 -8.56 5.17
CA SER A 153 -15.47 -9.36 6.36
C SER A 153 -16.44 -10.52 6.61
N ARG A 154 -17.66 -10.47 6.01
CA ARG A 154 -18.64 -11.57 6.10
C ARG A 154 -18.07 -12.91 5.63
N TYR A 155 -17.16 -12.93 4.65
CA TYR A 155 -16.57 -14.17 4.16
C TYR A 155 -15.65 -14.83 5.18
N LEU A 156 -14.96 -14.04 6.01
CA LEU A 156 -14.26 -14.55 7.17
C LEU A 156 -15.25 -15.14 8.19
N TYR A 157 -16.39 -14.49 8.41
CA TYR A 157 -17.45 -15.00 9.29
C TYR A 157 -18.06 -16.30 8.73
N GLU A 158 -18.36 -16.36 7.42
CA GLU A 158 -18.91 -17.57 6.78
C GLU A 158 -17.99 -18.79 6.97
N LEU A 159 -16.68 -18.63 6.94
CA LEU A 159 -15.74 -19.71 7.26
C LEU A 159 -15.86 -20.22 8.71
N THR A 160 -16.34 -19.39 9.64
CA THR A 160 -16.57 -19.84 11.04
C THR A 160 -17.85 -20.64 11.18
N GLN A 161 -18.74 -20.60 10.19
CA GLN A 161 -20.02 -21.33 10.21
C GLN A 161 -19.93 -22.69 9.50
N THR A 162 -18.76 -23.05 8.95
CA THR A 162 -18.56 -24.36 8.34
C THR A 162 -18.54 -25.46 9.42
N GLU A 163 -18.99 -26.65 9.06
CA GLU A 163 -18.98 -27.81 9.97
C GLU A 163 -17.56 -28.10 10.48
N HIS A 164 -17.43 -28.43 11.74
CA HIS A 164 -16.16 -28.66 12.45
C HIS A 164 -15.23 -27.43 12.55
N SER A 165 -15.71 -26.21 12.26
CA SER A 165 -14.91 -25.01 12.42
C SER A 165 -14.64 -24.70 13.89
N ARG A 166 -13.45 -24.11 14.17
CA ARG A 166 -13.08 -23.61 15.50
C ARG A 166 -12.74 -22.13 15.40
N PHE A 167 -13.51 -21.30 16.09
CA PHE A 167 -13.24 -19.88 16.19
C PHE A 167 -12.27 -19.59 17.35
N ILE A 168 -11.22 -18.81 17.09
CA ILE A 168 -10.20 -18.41 18.07
C ILE A 168 -10.00 -16.90 17.96
N GLU A 169 -10.06 -16.19 19.08
CA GLU A 169 -9.68 -14.77 19.18
C GLU A 169 -8.27 -14.63 19.73
N MET A 170 -7.42 -13.85 19.04
CA MET A 170 -6.11 -13.42 19.55
C MET A 170 -6.26 -12.01 20.10
N THR A 171 -6.25 -11.89 21.41
CA THR A 171 -6.55 -10.64 22.13
C THR A 171 -5.32 -9.91 22.63
N GLU A 172 -4.16 -10.55 22.69
CA GLU A 172 -2.92 -9.94 23.15
C GLU A 172 -2.32 -8.99 22.11
N ASN A 173 -1.90 -7.80 22.53
CA ASN A 173 -1.22 -6.83 21.68
C ASN A 173 0.21 -6.61 22.17
N TYR A 174 1.17 -6.95 21.31
CA TYR A 174 2.62 -6.84 21.57
C TYR A 174 3.25 -5.60 20.92
N ARG A 175 2.45 -4.78 20.20
CA ARG A 175 2.92 -3.62 19.45
C ARG A 175 2.85 -2.34 20.25
N SER A 176 1.68 -2.06 20.81
CA SER A 176 1.30 -0.73 21.28
C SER A 176 1.26 -0.66 22.79
N LEU A 177 1.63 0.50 23.34
CA LEU A 177 1.52 0.80 24.74
C LEU A 177 0.05 0.86 25.18
N ARG A 178 -0.21 0.75 26.48
CA ARG A 178 -1.54 0.50 27.08
C ARG A 178 -2.61 1.49 26.65
N HIS A 179 -2.42 2.79 26.84
CA HIS A 179 -3.43 3.80 26.52
C HIS A 179 -3.80 3.83 25.03
N ILE A 180 -2.88 3.45 24.13
CA ILE A 180 -3.16 3.36 22.70
C ILE A 180 -4.13 2.21 22.42
N VAL A 181 -3.90 1.04 23.06
CA VAL A 181 -4.78 -0.12 22.94
C VAL A 181 -6.15 0.15 23.54
N ASP A 182 -6.20 0.77 24.71
CA ASP A 182 -7.46 1.12 25.39
C ASP A 182 -8.27 2.12 24.55
N THR A 183 -7.61 3.13 23.98
CA THR A 183 -8.25 4.11 23.10
C THR A 183 -8.77 3.44 21.81
N ALA A 184 -8.00 2.51 21.23
CA ALA A 184 -8.43 1.77 20.06
C ALA A 184 -9.64 0.85 20.36
N ASN A 185 -9.67 0.20 21.52
CA ASN A 185 -10.82 -0.58 21.99
C ASN A 185 -12.07 0.28 22.17
N ASP A 186 -11.92 1.45 22.83
CA ASP A 186 -13.04 2.38 23.02
C ASP A 186 -13.58 2.88 21.69
N PHE A 187 -12.70 3.20 20.75
CA PHE A 187 -13.09 3.65 19.41
C PHE A 187 -13.78 2.55 18.61
N ALA A 188 -13.29 1.31 18.66
CA ALA A 188 -13.84 0.17 17.94
C ALA A 188 -15.30 -0.13 18.29
N ARG A 189 -15.78 0.26 19.48
CA ARG A 189 -17.20 0.12 19.87
C ARG A 189 -18.17 0.90 18.98
N ASN A 190 -17.69 1.89 18.25
CA ASN A 190 -18.50 2.64 17.30
C ASN A 190 -18.74 1.87 15.98
N ILE A 191 -17.96 0.84 15.70
CA ILE A 191 -18.12 -0.03 14.52
C ILE A 191 -19.28 -0.99 14.80
N ARG A 192 -20.30 -0.99 13.97
CA ARG A 192 -21.55 -1.74 14.21
C ARG A 192 -21.42 -3.22 13.90
N GLN A 193 -20.74 -3.54 12.78
CA GLN A 193 -20.58 -4.93 12.31
C GLN A 193 -19.19 -5.44 12.67
N ARG A 194 -19.10 -6.24 13.75
CA ARG A 194 -17.86 -6.81 14.24
C ARG A 194 -18.02 -8.31 14.49
N ILE A 195 -16.99 -9.06 14.15
CA ILE A 195 -16.88 -10.51 14.44
C ILE A 195 -16.24 -10.69 15.83
N LYS A 196 -15.23 -9.89 16.15
CA LYS A 196 -14.56 -9.93 17.45
C LYS A 196 -15.44 -9.36 18.56
N SER A 197 -15.53 -10.07 19.67
CA SER A 197 -16.27 -9.65 20.86
C SER A 197 -15.35 -9.26 22.03
N THR A 198 -14.15 -9.83 22.08
CA THR A 198 -13.22 -9.63 23.19
C THR A 198 -12.32 -8.40 22.95
N PRO A 199 -12.16 -7.51 23.95
CA PRO A 199 -11.23 -6.40 23.87
C PRO A 199 -9.79 -6.88 23.74
N ILE A 200 -8.96 -6.09 23.04
CA ILE A 200 -7.52 -6.33 22.93
C ILE A 200 -6.84 -5.87 24.22
N ILE A 201 -5.82 -6.61 24.65
CA ILE A 201 -5.07 -6.35 25.88
C ILE A 201 -3.62 -6.02 25.51
N SER A 202 -3.12 -4.86 25.95
CA SER A 202 -1.69 -4.54 25.79
C SER A 202 -0.84 -5.39 26.71
N MET A 203 0.21 -6.00 26.13
CA MET A 203 1.21 -6.75 26.91
C MET A 203 2.32 -5.85 27.47
N SER A 204 2.29 -4.54 27.15
CA SER A 204 3.20 -3.55 27.72
C SER A 204 2.70 -3.05 29.06
N GLN A 205 3.62 -2.81 29.99
CA GLN A 205 3.34 -2.15 31.26
C GLN A 205 3.41 -0.62 31.17
N GLU A 206 3.97 -0.08 30.08
CA GLU A 206 4.03 1.36 29.85
C GLU A 206 2.69 1.88 29.31
N ASP A 207 2.30 3.09 29.71
CA ASP A 207 1.00 3.66 29.35
C ASP A 207 0.92 4.18 27.92
N GLY A 208 1.97 4.83 27.44
CA GLY A 208 1.94 5.56 26.19
C GLY A 208 1.16 6.87 26.28
N GLU A 209 1.16 7.64 25.20
CA GLU A 209 0.50 8.94 25.15
C GLU A 209 -0.56 8.94 24.02
N VAL A 210 -1.78 9.36 24.36
CA VAL A 210 -2.83 9.61 23.36
C VAL A 210 -3.38 11.02 23.56
N ARG A 211 -3.32 11.84 22.52
CA ARG A 211 -3.85 13.20 22.50
C ARG A 211 -4.88 13.37 21.39
N ILE A 212 -5.98 13.99 21.72
CA ILE A 212 -7.00 14.44 20.78
C ILE A 212 -6.99 15.95 20.82
N VAL A 213 -6.53 16.55 19.72
CA VAL A 213 -6.45 18.00 19.58
C VAL A 213 -7.61 18.45 18.71
N LYS A 214 -8.60 19.07 19.33
CA LYS A 214 -9.79 19.57 18.66
C LYS A 214 -9.58 21.00 18.20
N HIS A 215 -9.87 21.24 16.94
CA HIS A 215 -9.81 22.55 16.30
C HIS A 215 -11.20 23.01 15.89
N PRO A 216 -11.51 24.32 15.91
CA PRO A 216 -12.73 24.82 15.32
C PRO A 216 -12.71 24.60 13.80
N TYR A 217 -13.88 24.38 13.20
CA TYR A 217 -14.01 24.27 11.74
C TYR A 217 -13.69 25.59 11.05
N GLU A 218 -14.18 26.67 11.63
CA GLU A 218 -13.96 28.06 11.16
C GLU A 218 -13.88 29.01 12.35
N ILE A 219 -13.16 30.12 12.16
CA ILE A 219 -13.09 31.24 13.09
C ILE A 219 -13.33 32.51 12.28
N GLN A 220 -14.34 33.32 12.65
CA GLN A 220 -14.71 34.55 11.97
C GLN A 220 -14.88 34.38 10.43
N GLU A 221 -15.65 33.36 10.05
CA GLU A 221 -15.94 32.99 8.66
C GLU A 221 -14.71 32.47 7.85
N LYS A 222 -13.57 32.27 8.51
CA LYS A 222 -12.38 31.69 7.89
C LYS A 222 -12.21 30.23 8.31
N LYS A 223 -12.04 29.34 7.32
CA LYS A 223 -11.74 27.93 7.54
C LYS A 223 -10.40 27.77 8.25
N VAL A 224 -10.35 26.94 9.28
CA VAL A 224 -9.11 26.57 9.98
C VAL A 224 -8.44 25.39 9.29
N TYR A 225 -7.13 25.48 9.05
CA TYR A 225 -6.32 24.45 8.42
C TYR A 225 -5.39 23.80 9.44
N MET A 226 -5.54 22.50 9.67
CA MET A 226 -4.84 21.78 10.73
C MET A 226 -3.41 21.30 10.37
N TYR A 227 -2.80 21.82 9.29
CA TYR A 227 -1.44 21.43 8.88
C TYR A 227 -0.36 21.98 9.79
N GLN A 228 -0.50 23.26 10.20
CA GLN A 228 0.46 23.93 11.07
C GLN A 228 0.56 23.31 12.46
N PRO A 229 -0.54 22.95 13.16
CA PRO A 229 -0.48 22.24 14.42
C PRO A 229 0.27 20.90 14.35
N ILE A 230 0.11 20.17 13.24
CA ILE A 230 0.87 18.92 13.03
C ILE A 230 2.36 19.21 12.85
N LEU A 231 2.73 20.24 12.12
CA LEU A 231 4.12 20.67 11.99
C LEU A 231 4.74 21.01 13.36
N GLU A 232 3.99 21.71 14.22
CA GLU A 232 4.42 22.05 15.58
C GLU A 232 4.63 20.79 16.43
N ASP A 233 3.74 19.80 16.32
CA ASP A 233 3.90 18.51 16.97
C ASP A 233 5.13 17.75 16.47
N VAL A 234 5.37 17.71 15.15
CA VAL A 234 6.60 17.13 14.58
C VAL A 234 7.83 17.84 15.12
N THR A 235 7.83 19.16 15.15
CA THR A 235 8.96 19.97 15.64
C THR A 235 9.22 19.71 17.11
N ARG A 236 8.17 19.57 17.92
CA ARG A 236 8.27 19.21 19.35
C ARG A 236 8.86 17.80 19.53
N LEU A 237 8.41 16.82 18.75
CA LEU A 237 8.94 15.45 18.82
C LEU A 237 10.43 15.41 18.42
N LEU A 238 10.83 16.17 17.43
CA LEU A 238 12.24 16.30 17.03
C LEU A 238 13.06 17.02 18.09
N GLY A 239 12.54 18.11 18.69
CA GLY A 239 13.20 18.91 19.74
C GLY A 239 13.31 18.15 21.06
N SER A 240 12.30 17.35 21.44
CA SER A 240 12.37 16.53 22.67
C SER A 240 13.45 15.43 22.57
N ASN A 241 13.75 14.97 21.37
CA ASN A 241 14.84 14.04 21.13
C ASN A 241 16.23 14.71 21.21
N ALA A 242 16.32 16.02 20.87
CA ALA A 242 17.57 16.80 20.96
C ALA A 242 17.94 17.16 22.42
N SER A 243 16.96 17.43 23.28
CA SER A 243 17.21 17.78 24.68
C SER A 243 17.63 16.60 25.58
N LYS A 244 17.45 15.35 25.13
CA LYS A 244 17.95 14.15 25.78
C LYS A 244 19.41 13.84 25.45
N GLU A 245 20.10 14.69 24.67
CA GLU A 245 21.53 14.54 24.28
C GLU A 245 22.53 14.86 25.41
N ALA A 246 22.06 15.27 26.59
CA ALA A 246 22.97 15.46 27.74
C ALA A 246 23.56 14.14 28.29
N ASP A 247 23.00 12.99 27.87
CA ASP A 247 23.56 11.66 28.18
C ASP A 247 23.84 10.92 26.86
N ALA A 248 25.05 11.09 26.33
CA ALA A 248 25.48 10.62 25.02
C ALA A 248 25.54 9.08 24.85
N SER A 249 24.94 8.29 25.77
CA SER A 249 24.97 6.82 25.75
C SER A 249 23.61 6.13 25.46
N SER A 250 22.52 6.87 25.25
CA SER A 250 21.19 6.26 25.07
C SER A 250 20.34 6.81 23.91
N ARG A 251 20.93 7.23 22.78
CA ARG A 251 20.18 7.37 21.54
C ARG A 251 19.65 6.00 21.14
N LYS A 252 18.37 5.73 21.34
CA LYS A 252 17.69 4.68 20.57
C LYS A 252 17.61 5.18 19.12
N LYS A 253 18.62 4.83 18.32
CA LYS A 253 18.61 4.98 16.87
C LYS A 253 17.29 4.38 16.36
N ASN A 254 16.52 5.16 15.57
CA ASN A 254 15.40 4.75 14.71
C ASN A 254 13.98 4.83 15.27
N GLU A 255 13.63 5.83 16.09
CA GLU A 255 12.20 6.13 16.33
C GLU A 255 11.60 6.79 15.07
N THR A 256 10.43 6.30 14.65
CA THR A 256 9.75 6.70 13.42
C THR A 256 8.51 7.53 13.70
N ILE A 257 8.33 8.63 12.98
CA ILE A 257 7.13 9.47 13.02
C ILE A 257 6.33 9.25 11.74
N SER A 258 5.03 9.00 11.86
CA SER A 258 4.13 8.98 10.70
C SER A 258 3.06 10.04 10.80
N ILE A 259 2.84 10.76 9.69
CA ILE A 259 1.72 11.67 9.54
C ILE A 259 0.73 11.00 8.60
N LEU A 260 -0.47 10.71 9.13
CA LEU A 260 -1.52 10.01 8.43
C LEU A 260 -2.65 10.97 8.06
N THR A 261 -2.99 11.02 6.78
CA THR A 261 -4.02 11.89 6.23
C THR A 261 -5.16 11.07 5.62
N GLN A 262 -6.29 11.71 5.36
CA GLN A 262 -7.43 11.06 4.71
C GLN A 262 -7.24 10.97 3.18
N THR A 263 -6.56 11.93 2.58
CA THR A 263 -6.40 12.05 1.13
C THR A 263 -4.93 12.18 0.72
N ASN A 264 -4.62 11.80 -0.52
CA ASN A 264 -3.29 12.01 -1.11
C ASN A 264 -2.94 13.51 -1.20
N GLU A 265 -3.92 14.38 -1.45
CA GLU A 265 -3.72 15.82 -1.55
C GLU A 265 -3.24 16.39 -0.21
N GLU A 266 -3.89 16.04 0.90
CA GLU A 266 -3.46 16.43 2.25
C GLU A 266 -2.04 15.94 2.56
N ALA A 267 -1.72 14.69 2.19
CA ALA A 267 -0.39 14.13 2.40
C ALA A 267 0.70 14.93 1.67
N VAL A 268 0.42 15.33 0.43
CA VAL A 268 1.39 16.10 -0.37
C VAL A 268 1.53 17.54 0.14
N ILE A 269 0.43 18.17 0.57
CA ILE A 269 0.47 19.50 1.21
C ILE A 269 1.30 19.44 2.49
N MET A 270 1.08 18.42 3.32
CA MET A 270 1.85 18.24 4.56
C MET A 270 3.34 18.03 4.28
N LEU A 271 3.68 17.22 3.27
CA LEU A 271 5.07 17.03 2.84
C LEU A 271 5.72 18.36 2.40
N ALA A 272 5.03 19.14 1.57
CA ALA A 272 5.52 20.45 1.12
C ALA A 272 5.77 21.39 2.30
N LEU A 273 4.86 21.41 3.27
CA LEU A 273 5.00 22.21 4.49
C LEU A 273 6.22 21.78 5.32
N LEU A 274 6.46 20.49 5.53
CA LEU A 274 7.64 19.98 6.21
C LEU A 274 8.93 20.40 5.49
N HIS A 275 8.98 20.24 4.17
CA HIS A 275 10.15 20.60 3.38
C HIS A 275 10.43 22.11 3.41
N SER A 276 9.39 22.97 3.41
CA SER A 276 9.57 24.42 3.53
C SER A 276 10.18 24.85 4.87
N HIS A 277 10.07 23.99 5.90
CA HIS A 277 10.70 24.17 7.21
C HIS A 277 12.01 23.33 7.38
N ASN A 278 12.62 22.88 6.27
CA ASN A 278 13.83 22.08 6.23
C ASN A 278 13.72 20.72 6.98
N ILE A 279 12.52 20.22 7.20
CA ILE A 279 12.28 18.93 7.81
C ILE A 279 12.22 17.85 6.71
N LYS A 280 13.18 16.93 6.73
CA LYS A 280 13.23 15.81 5.78
C LYS A 280 12.13 14.80 6.10
N ALA A 281 11.21 14.61 5.18
CA ALA A 281 10.15 13.62 5.28
C ALA A 281 9.99 12.86 3.96
N LYS A 282 9.44 11.66 4.02
CA LYS A 282 9.21 10.82 2.86
C LYS A 282 7.71 10.59 2.68
N LEU A 283 7.22 10.81 1.45
CA LEU A 283 5.86 10.46 1.07
C LEU A 283 5.79 9.02 0.57
N VAL A 284 4.80 8.28 1.05
CA VAL A 284 4.44 7.00 0.43
C VAL A 284 3.75 7.30 -0.90
N GLN A 285 4.49 7.14 -2.00
CA GLN A 285 4.05 7.45 -3.36
C GLN A 285 2.93 6.51 -3.82
N SER A 286 2.08 7.00 -4.74
CA SER A 286 1.05 6.22 -5.41
C SER A 286 0.96 6.61 -6.88
N MET A 287 0.49 5.68 -7.70
CA MET A 287 0.17 5.94 -9.10
C MET A 287 -1.34 5.94 -9.37
N ASP A 288 -2.18 6.04 -8.33
CA ASP A 288 -3.63 6.24 -8.42
C ASP A 288 -4.35 5.30 -9.41
N GLY A 289 -4.18 3.99 -9.19
CA GLY A 289 -4.83 2.94 -9.98
C GLY A 289 -4.02 2.42 -11.16
N LEU A 290 -2.81 2.96 -11.39
CA LEU A 290 -1.82 2.35 -12.26
C LEU A 290 -0.91 1.41 -11.44
N ARG A 291 -0.50 0.31 -12.06
CA ARG A 291 0.35 -0.69 -11.43
C ARG A 291 1.84 -0.36 -11.62
N PHE A 292 2.71 -0.95 -10.83
CA PHE A 292 4.17 -0.85 -10.97
C PHE A 292 4.64 -1.24 -12.38
N TRP A 293 3.99 -2.24 -12.98
CA TRP A 293 4.15 -2.66 -14.37
C TRP A 293 4.10 -1.50 -15.39
N ASN A 294 3.33 -0.44 -15.12
CA ASN A 294 3.15 0.67 -16.06
C ASN A 294 4.35 1.62 -16.13
N LEU A 295 5.28 1.59 -15.16
CA LEU A 295 6.44 2.47 -15.15
C LEU A 295 7.33 2.26 -16.39
N ALA A 296 7.78 3.36 -16.99
CA ALA A 296 8.64 3.32 -18.18
C ALA A 296 9.95 2.56 -17.95
N GLU A 297 10.54 2.68 -16.76
CA GLU A 297 11.73 1.96 -16.34
C GLU A 297 11.50 0.44 -16.30
N VAL A 298 10.36 0.04 -15.74
CA VAL A 298 9.94 -1.37 -15.65
C VAL A 298 9.67 -1.95 -17.02
N ARG A 299 8.90 -1.21 -17.85
CA ARG A 299 8.58 -1.63 -19.22
C ARG A 299 9.84 -1.79 -20.08
N TYR A 300 10.81 -0.90 -19.88
CA TYR A 300 12.08 -1.01 -20.61
C TYR A 300 12.89 -2.22 -20.15
N PHE A 301 12.99 -2.46 -18.85
CA PHE A 301 13.67 -3.64 -18.30
C PHE A 301 13.05 -4.94 -18.85
N LEU A 302 11.73 -5.08 -18.75
CA LEU A 302 11.03 -6.26 -19.27
C LEU A 302 11.23 -6.44 -20.77
N LYS A 303 11.19 -5.34 -21.55
CA LYS A 303 11.48 -5.39 -22.99
C LYS A 303 12.89 -5.95 -23.26
N LYS A 304 13.90 -5.63 -22.42
CA LYS A 304 15.27 -6.16 -22.58
C LYS A 304 15.33 -7.64 -22.23
N ILE A 305 14.63 -8.07 -21.20
CA ILE A 305 14.47 -9.50 -20.89
C ILE A 305 13.79 -10.21 -22.08
N ASP A 306 12.66 -9.71 -22.57
CA ASP A 306 11.93 -10.30 -23.71
C ASP A 306 12.82 -10.47 -24.95
N GLN A 307 13.67 -9.49 -25.24
CA GLN A 307 14.60 -9.54 -26.36
C GLN A 307 15.65 -10.65 -26.17
N GLY A 308 16.20 -10.79 -24.96
CA GLY A 308 17.22 -11.80 -24.66
C GLY A 308 16.67 -13.22 -24.67
N ILE A 309 15.50 -13.46 -24.08
CA ILE A 309 14.94 -14.83 -23.99
C ILE A 309 14.33 -15.36 -25.29
N LYS A 310 13.96 -14.48 -26.24
CA LYS A 310 13.44 -14.92 -27.54
C LYS A 310 14.38 -15.87 -28.29
N GLU A 311 15.68 -15.72 -28.07
CA GLU A 311 16.72 -16.54 -28.70
C GLU A 311 16.91 -17.88 -27.96
N THR A 312 16.68 -17.91 -26.64
CA THR A 312 16.96 -19.08 -25.79
C THR A 312 15.83 -20.09 -25.70
N LYS A 313 14.58 -19.68 -25.93
CA LYS A 313 13.34 -20.49 -25.72
C LYS A 313 13.25 -21.12 -24.31
N SER A 314 14.04 -20.66 -23.37
CA SER A 314 14.05 -21.14 -21.98
C SER A 314 12.98 -20.43 -21.16
N PRO A 315 12.24 -21.13 -20.26
CA PRO A 315 11.36 -20.48 -19.31
C PRO A 315 12.13 -19.78 -18.20
N ILE A 316 13.40 -20.12 -17.98
CA ILE A 316 14.29 -19.51 -17.00
C ILE A 316 15.12 -18.44 -17.71
N ILE A 317 15.19 -17.25 -17.14
CA ILE A 317 16.02 -16.14 -17.61
C ILE A 317 17.47 -16.44 -17.24
N PRO A 318 18.38 -16.58 -18.23
CA PRO A 318 19.81 -16.74 -17.97
C PRO A 318 20.40 -15.53 -17.23
N ASP A 319 21.40 -15.77 -16.38
CA ASP A 319 22.01 -14.73 -15.56
C ASP A 319 22.68 -13.62 -16.38
N ASP A 320 23.30 -13.95 -17.49
CA ASP A 320 23.89 -12.99 -18.42
C ASP A 320 22.84 -12.05 -19.05
N ILE A 321 21.69 -12.57 -19.47
CA ILE A 321 20.57 -11.79 -19.98
C ILE A 321 20.01 -10.89 -18.87
N TRP A 322 19.88 -11.42 -17.66
CA TRP A 322 19.39 -10.69 -16.50
C TRP A 322 20.30 -9.49 -16.17
N GLU A 323 21.59 -9.72 -16.02
CA GLU A 323 22.56 -8.67 -15.70
C GLU A 323 22.71 -7.65 -16.84
N ALA A 324 22.69 -8.09 -18.10
CA ALA A 324 22.71 -7.18 -19.24
C ALA A 324 21.46 -6.28 -19.28
N ALA A 325 20.27 -6.82 -19.00
CA ALA A 325 19.03 -6.03 -18.95
C ALA A 325 19.06 -5.00 -17.80
N LYS A 326 19.57 -5.39 -16.61
CA LYS A 326 19.78 -4.48 -15.48
C LYS A 326 20.73 -3.34 -15.85
N GLN A 327 21.90 -3.67 -16.37
CA GLN A 327 22.93 -2.69 -16.73
C GLN A 327 22.39 -1.68 -17.76
N GLN A 328 21.78 -2.15 -18.84
CA GLN A 328 21.23 -1.27 -19.88
C GLN A 328 20.11 -0.37 -19.34
N THR A 329 19.26 -0.90 -18.46
CA THR A 329 18.17 -0.13 -17.86
C THR A 329 18.71 0.92 -16.89
N PHE A 330 19.66 0.54 -16.04
CA PHE A 330 20.24 1.45 -15.04
C PHE A 330 21.05 2.56 -15.71
N GLN A 331 21.75 2.26 -16.80
CA GLN A 331 22.43 3.27 -17.59
C GLN A 331 21.46 4.24 -18.26
N LYS A 332 20.41 3.72 -18.91
CA LYS A 332 19.40 4.54 -19.60
C LYS A 332 18.66 5.47 -18.65
N TYR A 333 18.32 5.00 -17.46
CA TYR A 333 17.52 5.70 -16.49
C TYR A 333 18.33 6.22 -15.26
N ALA A 334 19.64 6.40 -15.42
CA ALA A 334 20.54 6.78 -14.32
C ALA A 334 20.09 8.03 -13.54
N THR A 335 19.47 9.00 -14.23
CA THR A 335 18.96 10.24 -13.62
C THR A 335 17.50 10.18 -13.21
N SER A 336 16.80 9.06 -13.44
CA SER A 336 15.38 8.93 -13.09
C SER A 336 15.18 8.76 -11.59
N GLN A 337 14.30 9.58 -11.01
CA GLN A 337 13.87 9.45 -9.62
C GLN A 337 12.97 8.22 -9.37
N ALA A 338 12.48 7.55 -10.42
CA ALA A 338 11.73 6.31 -10.32
C ALA A 338 12.63 5.05 -10.35
N LEU A 339 13.89 5.16 -10.78
CA LEU A 339 14.82 4.04 -10.85
C LEU A 339 15.04 3.31 -9.50
N PRO A 340 15.09 3.97 -8.33
CA PRO A 340 15.21 3.29 -7.04
C PRO A 340 14.12 2.27 -6.76
N TYR A 341 12.87 2.51 -7.21
CA TYR A 341 11.77 1.54 -7.05
C TYR A 341 12.05 0.25 -7.85
N LEU A 342 12.50 0.39 -9.11
CA LEU A 342 12.89 -0.77 -9.91
C LEU A 342 14.09 -1.51 -9.29
N ARG A 343 15.13 -0.81 -8.84
CA ARG A 343 16.27 -1.45 -8.18
C ARG A 343 15.86 -2.28 -6.98
N ARG A 344 14.99 -1.70 -6.13
CA ARG A 344 14.49 -2.38 -4.93
C ARG A 344 13.63 -3.60 -5.30
N SER A 345 12.77 -3.49 -6.31
CA SER A 345 11.94 -4.60 -6.77
C SER A 345 12.78 -5.77 -7.28
N LEU A 346 13.78 -5.50 -8.12
CA LEU A 346 14.68 -6.54 -8.63
C LEU A 346 15.48 -7.21 -7.53
N GLN A 347 15.97 -6.43 -6.56
CA GLN A 347 16.67 -6.98 -5.38
C GLN A 347 15.79 -7.94 -4.57
N ILE A 348 14.53 -7.56 -4.33
CA ILE A 348 13.57 -8.41 -3.62
C ILE A 348 13.27 -9.67 -4.43
N PHE A 349 13.07 -9.55 -5.74
CA PHE A 349 12.84 -10.69 -6.62
C PHE A 349 14.02 -11.68 -6.59
N GLU A 350 15.25 -11.21 -6.70
CA GLU A 350 16.48 -12.03 -6.62
C GLU A 350 16.59 -12.76 -5.28
N GLN A 351 16.25 -12.10 -4.17
CA GLN A 351 16.31 -12.70 -2.83
C GLN A 351 15.26 -13.78 -2.59
N THR A 352 14.11 -13.69 -3.23
CA THR A 352 12.97 -14.59 -2.99
C THR A 352 12.84 -15.71 -4.01
N ASN A 353 13.53 -15.62 -5.15
CA ASN A 353 13.46 -16.60 -6.24
C ASN A 353 14.84 -17.14 -6.59
N ARG A 354 15.06 -18.42 -6.32
CA ARG A 354 16.33 -19.11 -6.62
C ARG A 354 16.57 -19.21 -8.13
N ALA A 355 15.54 -19.55 -8.88
CA ALA A 355 15.53 -19.53 -10.34
C ALA A 355 14.65 -18.39 -10.82
N LYS A 356 15.11 -17.65 -11.83
CA LYS A 356 14.41 -16.48 -12.38
C LYS A 356 13.49 -16.92 -13.51
N TYR A 357 12.33 -17.51 -13.18
CA TYR A 357 11.34 -17.81 -14.21
C TYR A 357 10.76 -16.52 -14.78
N TYR A 358 10.64 -16.47 -16.10
CA TYR A 358 10.08 -15.30 -16.78
C TYR A 358 8.63 -15.03 -16.39
N SER A 359 7.85 -16.10 -16.20
CA SER A 359 6.49 -16.04 -15.68
C SER A 359 6.42 -15.35 -14.33
N ASP A 360 7.25 -15.81 -13.38
CA ASP A 360 7.27 -15.30 -12.01
C ASP A 360 7.67 -13.82 -11.97
N LEU A 361 8.62 -13.42 -12.82
CA LEU A 361 9.03 -12.02 -12.93
C LEU A 361 7.87 -11.13 -13.42
N ARG A 362 7.19 -11.55 -14.47
CA ARG A 362 6.06 -10.78 -15.03
C ARG A 362 4.92 -10.65 -14.03
N GLU A 363 4.58 -11.72 -13.38
CA GLU A 363 3.57 -11.77 -12.34
C GLU A 363 3.96 -10.88 -11.15
N PHE A 364 5.19 -11.04 -10.64
CA PHE A 364 5.73 -10.22 -9.55
C PHE A 364 5.60 -8.73 -9.85
N VAL A 365 6.02 -8.30 -11.03
CA VAL A 365 5.97 -6.89 -11.43
C VAL A 365 4.53 -6.40 -11.65
N PHE A 366 3.65 -7.25 -12.18
CA PHE A 366 2.27 -6.91 -12.47
C PHE A 366 1.41 -6.74 -11.21
N GLU A 367 1.62 -7.59 -10.20
CA GLU A 367 0.89 -7.52 -8.94
C GLU A 367 1.42 -6.46 -7.97
N SER A 368 2.67 -6.00 -8.19
CA SER A 368 3.31 -5.02 -7.32
C SER A 368 2.78 -3.61 -7.55
N SER A 369 2.85 -2.81 -6.49
CA SER A 369 2.61 -1.36 -6.47
C SER A 369 3.91 -0.60 -6.24
N VAL A 370 3.95 0.69 -6.54
CA VAL A 370 5.12 1.55 -6.22
C VAL A 370 5.35 1.63 -4.71
N GLU A 371 4.26 1.59 -3.95
CA GLU A 371 4.25 1.60 -2.48
C GLU A 371 5.09 0.45 -1.88
N ASP A 372 5.04 -0.74 -2.49
CA ASP A 372 5.75 -1.95 -2.01
C ASP A 372 7.27 -1.79 -2.02
N PHE A 373 7.77 -0.86 -2.83
CA PHE A 373 9.20 -0.58 -3.00
C PHE A 373 9.63 0.75 -2.39
N CYS A 374 8.72 1.44 -1.69
CA CYS A 374 9.05 2.59 -0.86
C CYS A 374 9.86 2.14 0.35
N ASP A 375 11.17 2.44 0.38
CA ASP A 375 12.01 2.17 1.55
C ASP A 375 11.68 3.18 2.67
N ILE A 376 10.69 2.84 3.49
CA ILE A 376 10.24 3.68 4.62
C ILE A 376 11.21 3.52 5.81
N SER A 377 11.91 2.38 5.91
CA SER A 377 12.74 2.02 7.07
C SER A 377 13.92 2.95 7.33
N LYS A 378 14.31 3.76 6.33
CA LYS A 378 15.42 4.73 6.40
C LYS A 378 14.96 6.18 6.62
N SER A 379 13.68 6.41 6.87
CA SER A 379 13.13 7.74 7.03
C SER A 379 12.57 7.90 8.43
N ASP A 380 13.04 8.91 9.14
CA ASP A 380 12.56 9.22 10.49
C ASP A 380 11.11 9.74 10.45
N ILE A 381 10.72 10.41 9.35
CA ILE A 381 9.37 10.95 9.15
C ILE A 381 8.77 10.43 7.84
N VAL A 382 7.58 9.86 7.95
CA VAL A 382 6.80 9.32 6.82
C VAL A 382 5.46 10.03 6.74
N VAL A 383 5.10 10.54 5.57
CA VAL A 383 3.77 11.08 5.28
C VAL A 383 3.02 10.09 4.39
N SER A 384 1.79 9.76 4.75
CA SER A 384 1.00 8.74 4.06
C SER A 384 -0.50 8.98 4.22
N THR A 385 -1.31 8.40 3.35
CA THR A 385 -2.73 8.21 3.69
C THR A 385 -2.89 7.01 4.63
N ILE A 386 -3.97 7.00 5.40
CA ILE A 386 -4.29 5.90 6.32
C ILE A 386 -4.33 4.54 5.58
N HIS A 387 -4.88 4.49 4.37
CA HIS A 387 -4.94 3.25 3.57
C HIS A 387 -3.55 2.67 3.28
N LYS A 388 -2.60 3.53 2.90
CA LYS A 388 -1.23 3.10 2.57
C LYS A 388 -0.37 2.79 3.81
N ALA A 389 -0.82 3.21 4.99
CA ALA A 389 -0.19 2.88 6.25
C ALA A 389 -0.57 1.46 6.76
N LYS A 390 -1.60 0.80 6.16
CA LYS A 390 -1.95 -0.59 6.50
C LYS A 390 -0.73 -1.49 6.28
N GLY A 391 -0.44 -2.35 7.25
CA GLY A 391 0.76 -3.21 7.25
C GLY A 391 2.02 -2.57 7.87
N HIS A 392 2.09 -1.25 8.02
CA HIS A 392 3.22 -0.56 8.64
C HIS A 392 2.97 -0.25 10.12
N GLU A 393 4.05 0.10 10.84
CA GLU A 393 4.03 0.43 12.27
C GLU A 393 5.02 1.57 12.53
N PHE A 394 4.64 2.51 13.42
CA PHE A 394 5.43 3.69 13.73
C PHE A 394 5.44 3.95 15.23
N ASP A 395 6.52 4.55 15.74
CA ASP A 395 6.60 4.90 17.15
C ASP A 395 5.63 6.03 17.49
N TYR A 396 5.56 7.03 16.62
CA TYR A 396 4.68 8.21 16.74
C TYR A 396 3.77 8.32 15.53
N VAL A 397 2.48 8.47 15.75
CA VAL A 397 1.50 8.71 14.70
C VAL A 397 0.73 9.99 14.95
N LEU A 398 0.74 10.88 13.96
CA LEU A 398 -0.04 12.11 13.93
C LEU A 398 -1.12 11.97 12.85
N MET A 399 -2.38 12.02 13.23
CA MET A 399 -3.51 11.87 12.29
C MET A 399 -4.15 13.23 12.01
N LEU A 400 -4.32 13.56 10.74
CA LEU A 400 -5.09 14.71 10.26
C LEU A 400 -6.48 14.21 9.84
N ILE A 401 -7.51 14.53 10.64
CA ILE A 401 -8.86 14.03 10.42
C ILE A 401 -9.85 15.19 10.32
N THR A 402 -10.32 15.46 9.11
CA THR A 402 -11.50 16.28 8.91
C THR A 402 -12.74 15.40 9.07
N HIS A 403 -13.51 15.65 10.10
CA HIS A 403 -14.56 14.74 10.54
C HIS A 403 -15.82 14.82 9.68
N PRO A 404 -16.36 13.70 9.16
CA PRO A 404 -17.70 13.63 8.59
C PRO A 404 -18.78 13.60 9.70
N GLU A 405 -19.93 14.23 9.46
CA GLU A 405 -21.03 14.27 10.43
C GLU A 405 -21.57 12.87 10.78
N HIS A 406 -21.64 11.98 9.80
CA HIS A 406 -22.15 10.61 9.96
C HIS A 406 -21.18 9.59 9.36
N PRO A 407 -20.16 9.13 10.09
CA PRO A 407 -19.19 8.18 9.59
C PRO A 407 -19.81 6.80 9.39
N THR A 408 -19.53 6.18 8.24
CA THR A 408 -19.85 4.78 7.96
C THR A 408 -18.87 3.84 8.66
N ASP A 409 -19.22 2.56 8.78
CA ASP A 409 -18.30 1.55 9.36
C ASP A 409 -16.97 1.48 8.60
N ASP A 410 -16.96 1.67 7.26
CA ASP A 410 -15.72 1.75 6.47
C ASP A 410 -14.83 2.93 6.90
N ILE A 411 -15.42 4.09 7.14
CA ILE A 411 -14.70 5.27 7.65
C ILE A 411 -14.15 5.01 9.06
N LEU A 412 -14.96 4.40 9.93
CA LEU A 412 -14.56 4.06 11.30
C LEU A 412 -13.40 3.05 11.29
N ARG A 413 -13.50 1.97 10.50
CA ARG A 413 -12.41 0.99 10.34
C ARG A 413 -11.13 1.65 9.84
N ARG A 414 -11.24 2.60 8.90
CA ARG A 414 -10.08 3.34 8.41
C ARG A 414 -9.39 4.13 9.52
N TYR A 415 -10.13 4.85 10.36
CA TYR A 415 -9.54 5.56 11.49
C TYR A 415 -8.95 4.59 12.52
N TYR A 416 -9.63 3.48 12.80
CA TYR A 416 -9.12 2.42 13.65
C TYR A 416 -7.79 1.85 13.13
N VAL A 417 -7.67 1.61 11.83
CA VAL A 417 -6.40 1.20 11.20
C VAL A 417 -5.32 2.25 11.45
N GLY A 418 -5.60 3.54 11.25
CA GLY A 418 -4.64 4.62 11.52
C GLY A 418 -4.15 4.64 12.97
N MET A 419 -5.08 4.59 13.93
CA MET A 419 -4.76 4.56 15.38
C MET A 419 -3.88 3.37 15.75
N THR A 420 -4.18 2.18 15.21
CA THR A 420 -3.48 0.93 15.51
C THR A 420 -2.13 0.77 14.80
N ARG A 421 -1.68 1.76 14.02
CA ARG A 421 -0.30 1.82 13.51
C ARG A 421 0.70 2.31 14.56
N THR A 422 0.21 2.85 15.66
CA THR A 422 0.99 3.52 16.70
C THR A 422 1.58 2.53 17.68
N LYS A 423 2.86 2.74 18.04
CA LYS A 423 3.52 2.01 19.14
C LYS A 423 3.48 2.79 20.44
N ARG A 424 3.85 4.09 20.45
CA ARG A 424 4.16 4.87 21.66
C ARG A 424 3.27 6.11 21.87
N THR A 425 3.12 6.95 20.84
CA THR A 425 2.34 8.19 20.94
C THR A 425 1.42 8.35 19.74
N LEU A 426 0.14 8.60 20.03
CA LEU A 426 -0.90 8.93 19.07
C LEU A 426 -1.39 10.35 19.30
N ALA A 427 -1.37 11.21 18.28
CA ALA A 427 -2.05 12.49 18.30
C ALA A 427 -3.05 12.56 17.13
N ILE A 428 -4.28 12.93 17.43
CA ILE A 428 -5.36 13.08 16.44
C ILE A 428 -5.78 14.55 16.41
N HIS A 429 -5.50 15.22 15.29
CA HIS A 429 -5.99 16.56 15.02
C HIS A 429 -7.30 16.49 14.27
N THR A 430 -8.37 17.02 14.85
CA THR A 430 -9.73 16.92 14.29
C THR A 430 -10.53 18.17 14.51
N ASN A 431 -11.50 18.43 13.63
CA ASN A 431 -12.48 19.50 13.77
C ASN A 431 -13.90 18.98 14.01
N GLY A 432 -14.04 17.72 14.45
CA GLY A 432 -15.33 17.08 14.73
C GLY A 432 -15.42 16.51 16.14
N ASN A 433 -16.52 15.82 16.42
CA ASN A 433 -16.86 15.31 17.76
C ASN A 433 -16.67 13.79 17.89
N LEU A 434 -16.22 13.10 16.83
CA LEU A 434 -16.16 11.63 16.79
C LEU A 434 -15.29 11.04 17.92
N PHE A 435 -14.24 11.73 18.28
CA PHE A 435 -13.25 11.26 19.25
C PHE A 435 -13.49 11.78 20.69
N ASP A 436 -14.52 12.60 20.92
CA ASP A 436 -14.79 13.23 22.22
C ASP A 436 -15.09 12.22 23.34
N SER A 437 -15.59 11.02 22.99
CA SER A 437 -15.94 9.96 23.94
C SER A 437 -14.77 9.09 24.40
N LEU A 438 -13.58 9.26 23.86
CA LEU A 438 -12.42 8.41 24.14
C LEU A 438 -11.79 8.77 25.50
N LYS A 439 -12.00 7.90 26.49
CA LYS A 439 -11.65 8.18 27.90
C LYS A 439 -10.15 8.08 28.19
N SER A 440 -9.42 7.23 27.47
CA SER A 440 -7.99 6.99 27.68
C SER A 440 -7.10 8.02 26.98
N ALA A 441 -7.69 9.05 26.37
CA ALA A 441 -6.99 10.11 25.67
C ALA A 441 -7.00 11.43 26.45
N GLN A 442 -5.94 12.21 26.32
CA GLN A 442 -5.91 13.59 26.74
C GLN A 442 -6.61 14.46 25.70
N HIS A 443 -7.65 15.18 26.10
CA HIS A 443 -8.38 16.09 25.24
C HIS A 443 -7.84 17.52 25.36
N LEU A 444 -7.44 18.09 24.23
CA LEU A 444 -6.93 19.44 24.11
C LEU A 444 -7.82 20.21 23.14
N TYR A 445 -7.99 21.50 23.38
CA TYR A 445 -8.69 22.39 22.47
C TYR A 445 -7.75 23.50 22.02
N ASP A 446 -7.53 23.57 20.71
CA ASP A 446 -6.72 24.61 20.08
C ASP A 446 -7.63 25.57 19.31
N ALA A 447 -7.85 26.76 19.87
CA ALA A 447 -8.70 27.80 19.32
C ALA A 447 -8.00 28.73 18.32
N GLN A 448 -6.74 28.43 17.94
CA GLN A 448 -5.99 29.30 17.03
C GLN A 448 -6.52 29.19 15.59
N ALA A 449 -6.49 30.32 14.89
CA ALA A 449 -6.76 30.37 13.46
C ALA A 449 -5.47 30.08 12.70
N TYR A 450 -5.46 29.04 11.90
CA TYR A 450 -4.34 28.69 11.04
C TYR A 450 -4.70 28.95 9.58
N ASP A 451 -3.86 29.68 8.90
CA ASP A 451 -4.04 30.00 7.48
C ASP A 451 -3.77 28.78 6.59
N GLU A 452 -4.32 28.83 5.39
CA GLU A 452 -4.01 27.89 4.32
C GLU A 452 -2.50 27.95 3.97
N PRO A 453 -1.83 26.82 3.73
CA PRO A 453 -0.41 26.79 3.38
C PRO A 453 -0.08 27.70 2.20
N LYS A 454 1.01 28.48 2.27
CA LYS A 454 1.42 29.38 1.19
C LYS A 454 1.87 28.64 -0.08
N GLU A 455 2.29 27.40 0.07
CA GLU A 455 2.70 26.52 -1.02
C GLU A 455 1.93 25.19 -0.92
N ILE A 456 1.39 24.75 -2.04
CA ILE A 456 0.75 23.45 -2.19
C ILE A 456 1.36 22.70 -3.38
N VAL A 457 1.29 21.37 -3.36
CA VAL A 457 1.68 20.54 -4.47
C VAL A 457 0.50 19.69 -4.90
N LEU A 458 0.16 19.70 -6.17
CA LEU A 458 -0.87 18.84 -6.76
C LEU A 458 -0.21 17.74 -7.57
N GLN A 459 -0.46 16.48 -7.21
CA GLN A 459 0.01 15.32 -7.96
C GLN A 459 -1.00 14.94 -9.03
N LEU A 460 -0.61 15.01 -10.30
CA LEU A 460 -1.48 14.59 -11.40
C LEU A 460 -1.55 13.07 -11.49
N SER A 461 -2.76 12.53 -11.54
CA SER A 461 -3.06 11.15 -11.89
C SER A 461 -3.29 11.01 -13.40
N HIS A 462 -3.48 9.77 -13.90
CA HIS A 462 -3.84 9.54 -15.30
C HIS A 462 -5.20 10.17 -15.69
N LYS A 463 -6.09 10.42 -14.71
CA LYS A 463 -7.39 11.08 -14.92
C LYS A 463 -7.28 12.60 -15.06
N ASP A 464 -6.15 13.16 -14.62
CA ASP A 464 -5.90 14.60 -14.61
C ASP A 464 -5.17 15.09 -15.87
N VAL A 465 -4.75 14.17 -16.76
CA VAL A 465 -4.11 14.47 -18.03
C VAL A 465 -5.01 14.14 -19.21
N ASN A 466 -4.87 14.91 -20.30
CA ASN A 466 -5.54 14.64 -21.56
C ASN A 466 -4.82 13.50 -22.28
N LEU A 467 -5.39 12.31 -22.22
CA LEU A 467 -4.79 11.09 -22.76
C LEU A 467 -4.68 11.11 -24.29
N GLY A 468 -5.60 11.79 -24.97
CA GLY A 468 -5.56 11.96 -26.43
C GLY A 468 -4.37 12.81 -26.88
N PHE A 469 -4.02 13.84 -26.11
CA PHE A 469 -2.86 14.70 -26.38
C PHE A 469 -1.53 13.93 -26.31
N SER A 470 -1.42 12.96 -25.41
CA SER A 470 -0.17 12.21 -25.22
C SER A 470 0.16 11.21 -26.34
N LYS A 471 -0.83 10.74 -27.12
CA LYS A 471 -0.64 9.72 -28.17
C LYS A 471 0.42 10.11 -29.23
N PRO A 472 0.36 11.29 -29.88
CA PRO A 472 1.34 11.69 -30.88
C PRO A 472 2.72 12.05 -30.29
N HIS A 473 2.82 12.25 -28.97
CA HIS A 473 4.04 12.63 -28.29
C HIS A 473 4.79 11.46 -27.63
N LYS A 474 4.34 10.22 -27.82
CA LYS A 474 4.85 9.01 -27.16
C LYS A 474 6.37 8.90 -27.19
N ASP A 475 6.99 9.03 -28.35
CA ASP A 475 8.45 8.85 -28.49
C ASP A 475 9.23 9.94 -27.76
N ALA A 476 8.74 11.19 -27.80
CA ALA A 476 9.33 12.29 -27.05
C ALA A 476 9.20 12.05 -25.54
N ILE A 477 8.04 11.59 -25.06
CA ILE A 477 7.80 11.29 -23.64
C ILE A 477 8.74 10.18 -23.16
N LEU A 478 8.96 9.12 -23.93
CA LEU A 478 9.84 8.00 -23.57
C LEU A 478 11.33 8.38 -23.52
N CYS A 479 11.71 9.54 -24.05
CA CYS A 479 13.05 10.12 -23.90
C CYS A 479 13.24 10.88 -22.59
N LEU A 480 12.17 11.21 -21.88
CA LEU A 480 12.20 11.94 -20.61
C LEU A 480 12.50 11.03 -19.41
N ARG A 481 12.72 11.61 -18.26
CA ARG A 481 13.01 10.92 -17.00
C ARG A 481 12.18 11.50 -15.87
N SER A 482 11.78 10.65 -14.93
CA SER A 482 11.22 11.07 -13.66
C SER A 482 12.20 11.99 -12.93
N GLY A 483 11.70 13.09 -12.36
CA GLY A 483 12.50 14.15 -11.73
C GLY A 483 12.82 15.33 -12.64
N MET A 484 12.65 15.23 -13.97
CA MET A 484 12.92 16.35 -14.88
C MET A 484 11.96 17.51 -14.61
N PRO A 485 12.48 18.78 -14.61
CA PRO A 485 11.63 19.96 -14.45
C PRO A 485 10.78 20.19 -15.70
N LEU A 486 9.60 20.78 -15.47
CA LEU A 486 8.68 21.21 -16.50
C LEU A 486 8.23 22.65 -16.21
N THR A 487 7.78 23.34 -17.24
CA THR A 487 7.03 24.58 -17.13
C THR A 487 5.54 24.32 -17.38
N TYR A 488 4.70 25.16 -16.82
CA TYR A 488 3.25 25.09 -17.01
C TYR A 488 2.79 26.37 -17.69
N HIS A 489 2.15 26.25 -18.85
CA HIS A 489 1.63 27.36 -19.61
C HIS A 489 0.39 26.92 -20.39
N ASP A 490 -0.66 27.72 -20.41
CA ASP A 490 -1.92 27.48 -21.13
C ASP A 490 -2.49 26.05 -20.95
N HIS A 491 -2.46 25.57 -19.72
CA HIS A 491 -2.90 24.22 -19.35
C HIS A 491 -2.05 23.08 -19.93
N CYS A 492 -0.88 23.39 -20.47
CA CYS A 492 0.10 22.42 -20.97
C CYS A 492 1.32 22.35 -20.07
N LEU A 493 1.93 21.16 -20.04
CA LEU A 493 3.22 20.90 -19.44
C LEU A 493 4.26 20.88 -20.53
N CYS A 494 5.26 21.76 -20.44
CA CYS A 494 6.22 21.99 -21.49
C CYS A 494 7.65 21.72 -21.02
N LEU A 495 8.51 21.32 -21.94
CA LEU A 495 9.95 21.19 -21.67
C LEU A 495 10.59 22.56 -21.63
N PRO A 496 11.29 22.95 -20.52
CA PRO A 496 11.91 24.26 -20.39
C PRO A 496 12.95 24.56 -21.48
N SER A 497 13.63 23.51 -21.97
CA SER A 497 14.70 23.64 -22.97
C SER A 497 14.23 23.94 -24.40
N THR A 498 13.02 23.51 -24.76
CA THR A 498 12.51 23.60 -26.14
C THR A 498 11.16 24.31 -26.26
N GLY A 499 10.49 24.57 -25.14
CA GLY A 499 9.10 25.04 -25.09
C GLY A 499 8.08 24.05 -25.63
N ARG A 500 8.49 22.82 -25.92
CA ARG A 500 7.61 21.79 -26.49
C ARG A 500 6.63 21.27 -25.46
N ASP A 501 5.35 21.29 -25.81
CA ASP A 501 4.29 20.68 -25.03
C ASP A 501 4.44 19.16 -25.04
N ILE A 502 4.38 18.54 -23.85
CA ILE A 502 4.51 17.08 -23.67
C ILE A 502 3.28 16.45 -23.02
N ALA A 503 2.51 17.23 -22.30
CA ALA A 503 1.25 16.81 -21.70
C ALA A 503 0.30 17.99 -21.55
N GLN A 504 -1.00 17.72 -21.60
CA GLN A 504 -2.04 18.71 -21.35
C GLN A 504 -2.91 18.22 -20.19
N VAL A 505 -3.33 19.11 -19.29
CA VAL A 505 -4.24 18.74 -18.20
C VAL A 505 -5.67 18.50 -18.73
N SER A 506 -6.41 17.59 -18.08
CA SER A 506 -7.80 17.30 -18.42
C SER A 506 -8.73 18.46 -18.07
N ILE A 507 -9.93 18.48 -18.68
CA ILE A 507 -10.95 19.49 -18.38
C ILE A 507 -11.24 19.56 -16.87
N LYS A 508 -11.42 18.40 -16.23
CA LYS A 508 -11.65 18.32 -14.78
C LYS A 508 -10.51 18.93 -13.97
N MET A 509 -9.27 18.71 -14.43
CA MET A 509 -8.10 19.28 -13.74
C MET A 509 -8.00 20.81 -13.96
N LYS A 510 -8.39 21.31 -15.13
CA LYS A 510 -8.49 22.77 -15.36
C LYS A 510 -9.47 23.44 -14.38
N GLU A 511 -10.63 22.83 -14.18
CA GLU A 511 -11.62 23.31 -13.20
C GLU A 511 -11.05 23.29 -11.76
N LYS A 512 -10.30 22.24 -11.41
CA LYS A 512 -9.65 22.13 -10.10
C LYS A 512 -8.59 23.22 -9.92
N LEU A 513 -7.76 23.44 -10.92
CA LEU A 513 -6.75 24.52 -10.91
C LEU A 513 -7.41 25.89 -10.79
N GLY A 514 -8.48 26.16 -11.55
CA GLY A 514 -9.23 27.41 -11.45
C GLY A 514 -9.77 27.70 -10.04
N LYS A 515 -10.20 26.67 -9.30
CA LYS A 515 -10.60 26.83 -7.88
C LYS A 515 -9.41 27.24 -6.98
N TRP A 516 -8.22 26.73 -7.25
CA TRP A 516 -7.01 27.16 -6.53
C TRP A 516 -6.56 28.56 -6.94
N GLU A 517 -6.68 28.91 -8.22
CA GLU A 517 -6.37 30.24 -8.73
C GLU A 517 -7.30 31.31 -8.12
N MET A 518 -8.59 31.01 -7.95
CA MET A 518 -9.53 31.87 -7.24
C MET A 518 -9.14 32.13 -5.77
N LYS A 519 -8.41 31.20 -5.16
CA LYS A 519 -7.84 31.36 -3.81
C LYS A 519 -6.49 32.09 -3.81
N GLY A 520 -6.00 32.54 -4.96
CA GLY A 520 -4.76 33.29 -5.11
C GLY A 520 -3.52 32.46 -5.42
N TYR A 521 -3.65 31.11 -5.61
CA TYR A 521 -2.51 30.27 -5.97
C TYR A 521 -2.23 30.30 -7.46
N LYS A 522 -0.94 30.25 -7.83
CA LYS A 522 -0.50 30.12 -9.22
C LYS A 522 0.50 28.98 -9.36
N VAL A 523 0.45 28.25 -10.45
CA VAL A 523 1.46 27.22 -10.76
C VAL A 523 2.79 27.92 -11.01
N THR A 524 3.78 27.66 -10.16
CA THR A 524 5.12 28.27 -10.23
C THR A 524 6.18 27.31 -10.74
N ALA A 525 5.97 26.00 -10.57
CA ALA A 525 6.88 24.98 -11.06
C ALA A 525 6.10 23.67 -11.33
N ALA A 526 6.65 22.85 -12.20
CA ALA A 526 6.18 21.48 -12.41
C ALA A 526 7.38 20.52 -12.55
N ARG A 527 7.16 19.25 -12.25
CA ARG A 527 8.19 18.23 -12.37
C ARG A 527 7.56 16.89 -12.73
N ILE A 528 8.23 16.10 -13.57
CA ILE A 528 7.82 14.74 -13.90
C ILE A 528 7.97 13.87 -12.64
N ARG A 529 6.86 13.34 -12.15
CA ARG A 529 6.86 12.35 -11.06
C ARG A 529 7.07 10.95 -11.61
N PHE A 530 6.27 10.54 -12.60
CA PHE A 530 6.37 9.25 -13.27
C PHE A 530 6.09 9.38 -14.77
N ILE A 531 6.69 8.50 -15.55
CA ILE A 531 6.33 8.24 -16.95
C ILE A 531 5.76 6.82 -16.99
N VAL A 532 4.54 6.68 -17.50
CA VAL A 532 3.83 5.41 -17.46
C VAL A 532 3.26 5.04 -18.83
N ALA A 533 3.29 3.74 -19.13
CA ALA A 533 2.54 3.18 -20.24
C ALA A 533 1.05 3.12 -19.87
N TRP A 534 0.19 3.52 -20.79
CA TRP A 534 -1.25 3.54 -20.57
C TRP A 534 -2.01 3.09 -21.81
N LYS A 535 -3.08 2.32 -21.58
CA LYS A 535 -4.05 1.90 -22.59
C LYS A 535 -5.44 1.96 -21.99
N SER A 536 -6.44 2.42 -22.74
CA SER A 536 -7.84 2.38 -22.27
C SER A 536 -8.30 0.92 -22.11
N LYS A 537 -9.15 0.67 -21.11
CA LYS A 537 -9.79 -0.66 -20.94
C LYS A 537 -10.68 -1.01 -22.13
N ASP A 538 -11.30 0.00 -22.75
CA ASP A 538 -12.23 -0.15 -23.88
C ASP A 538 -11.50 -0.04 -25.23
N ALA A 539 -10.16 0.07 -25.24
CA ALA A 539 -9.39 0.20 -26.46
C ALA A 539 -9.34 -1.14 -27.21
N PRO A 540 -9.41 -1.12 -28.55
CA PRO A 540 -9.22 -2.31 -29.38
C PRO A 540 -7.93 -3.07 -29.01
N ARG A 541 -7.93 -4.41 -29.15
CA ARG A 541 -6.78 -5.24 -28.77
C ARG A 541 -5.49 -4.87 -29.51
N ASP A 542 -5.60 -4.41 -30.73
CA ASP A 542 -4.51 -3.98 -31.63
C ASP A 542 -4.04 -2.53 -31.36
N GLU A 543 -4.77 -1.74 -30.56
CA GLU A 543 -4.35 -0.38 -30.22
C GLU A 543 -3.07 -0.42 -29.37
N LYS A 544 -2.03 0.30 -29.83
CA LYS A 544 -0.75 0.41 -29.13
C LYS A 544 -0.89 1.28 -27.88
N GLU A 545 -0.24 0.85 -26.79
CA GLU A 545 -0.13 1.66 -25.57
C GLU A 545 0.49 3.03 -25.86
N SER A 546 -0.02 4.07 -25.25
CA SER A 546 0.57 5.40 -25.20
C SER A 546 1.51 5.55 -23.99
N ALA A 547 2.33 6.59 -24.02
CA ALA A 547 3.10 7.01 -22.83
C ALA A 547 2.49 8.30 -22.31
N ILE A 548 2.31 8.41 -21.00
CA ILE A 548 1.80 9.62 -20.35
C ILE A 548 2.74 10.08 -19.24
N VAL A 549 2.74 11.38 -18.99
CA VAL A 549 3.49 12.03 -17.93
C VAL A 549 2.57 12.29 -16.75
N LEU A 550 2.91 11.75 -15.58
CA LEU A 550 2.31 12.11 -14.31
C LEU A 550 3.24 13.11 -13.63
N ALA A 551 2.76 14.34 -13.46
CA ALA A 551 3.57 15.44 -12.93
C ALA A 551 3.10 15.87 -11.54
N ASP A 552 4.03 16.49 -10.79
CA ASP A 552 3.74 17.29 -9.61
C ASP A 552 3.70 18.77 -10.04
N LEU A 553 2.63 19.48 -9.69
CA LEU A 553 2.46 20.91 -9.89
C LEU A 553 2.66 21.62 -8.55
N VAL A 554 3.65 22.51 -8.47
CA VAL A 554 3.86 23.36 -7.30
C VAL A 554 3.11 24.67 -7.51
N MET A 555 2.22 25.00 -6.58
CA MET A 555 1.44 26.24 -6.60
C MET A 555 1.75 27.08 -5.38
N LYS A 556 1.89 28.38 -5.58
CA LYS A 556 2.15 29.36 -4.50
C LYS A 556 1.12 30.48 -4.54
N LYS A 557 0.81 31.00 -3.33
CA LYS A 557 0.04 32.24 -3.16
C LYS A 557 0.85 33.46 -3.51
#